data_193dc8cdb2f9b8a81bc206f4e946baf9
#
_entry.id   193dc8cdb2f9b8a81bc206f4e946baf9
#
_cell.length_a   1.000
_cell.length_b   1.000
_cell.length_c   1.000
_cell.angle_alpha   90.00
_cell.angle_beta   90.00
_cell.angle_gamma   90.00
#
_symmetry.space_group_name_H-M   'P 1'
#
loop_
_entity.id
_entity.type
_entity.pdbx_description
1 polymer ?
#
loop_
_entity_poly.entity_id
_entity_poly.type
_entity_poly.pdbx_seq_one_letter_code
_entity_poly.pdbx_strand_id
1 'polypeptide(L)'
;MTSPALVLDFGGPVLLTPFELVADEPGTPAYGLLHQRGPLATAEHPDPVWEDLQAGLITERAYWAARAEQWHESGGHDPDIRAMIAHLYDPPRPELVREQARTLVRDAHAAGLRVGILTNDLRAFHSDAWIDKIEIVGDVDVVVDGSVEGHLKPAPRLYELLAERLGVGYEDMVFLDDQTTNIRGAEALGITSVWFDVTDPDRSYAEVRKLLGLPSEVPGG
;
A
#
# COMPACT_ATOMS: atom_id res chain seq x y z
N MET A 1 0.71 -30.10 1.22
CA MET A 1 0.11 -28.90 0.59
C MET A 1 0.63 -27.73 1.40
N THR A 2 1.30 -26.81 0.74
CA THR A 2 1.72 -25.52 1.35
C THR A 2 0.43 -24.74 1.68
N SER A 3 0.41 -24.11 2.87
CA SER A 3 -0.71 -23.24 3.22
C SER A 3 -0.64 -21.97 2.38
N PRO A 4 -1.77 -21.43 1.90
CA PRO A 4 -1.76 -20.17 1.18
C PRO A 4 -1.17 -19.03 2.03
N ALA A 5 -0.69 -17.99 1.35
CA ALA A 5 -0.13 -16.81 2.01
C ALA A 5 -0.89 -15.55 1.58
N LEU A 6 -1.15 -14.69 2.56
CA LEU A 6 -1.63 -13.32 2.34
C LEU A 6 -0.43 -12.41 2.13
N VAL A 7 -0.48 -11.60 1.06
CA VAL A 7 0.54 -10.59 0.78
C VAL A 7 -0.13 -9.23 0.60
N LEU A 8 0.31 -8.24 1.36
CA LEU A 8 -0.24 -6.89 1.35
C LEU A 8 0.82 -5.88 0.88
N ASP A 9 0.45 -4.98 -0.02
CA ASP A 9 1.19 -3.73 -0.13
C ASP A 9 0.99 -2.88 1.14
N PHE A 10 1.96 -2.04 1.45
CA PHE A 10 1.92 -1.20 2.64
C PHE A 10 1.11 0.08 2.42
N GLY A 11 1.35 0.78 1.30
CA GLY A 11 0.58 1.97 0.93
C GLY A 11 -0.78 1.59 0.34
N GLY A 12 -1.87 2.21 0.77
CA GLY A 12 -3.21 1.86 0.32
C GLY A 12 -3.81 0.67 1.08
N PRO A 13 -3.39 -0.59 0.82
CA PRO A 13 -3.93 -1.76 1.52
C PRO A 13 -3.71 -1.82 3.03
N VAL A 14 -2.60 -1.31 3.55
CA VAL A 14 -2.33 -1.30 5.00
C VAL A 14 -2.51 0.08 5.58
N LEU A 15 -1.85 1.09 5.02
CA LEU A 15 -2.00 2.48 5.45
C LEU A 15 -3.08 3.21 4.65
N LEU A 16 -3.74 4.16 5.30
CA LEU A 16 -4.50 5.19 4.58
C LEU A 16 -3.55 5.92 3.61
N THR A 17 -4.05 6.22 2.43
CA THR A 17 -3.27 6.97 1.44
C THR A 17 -3.13 8.44 1.80
N PRO A 18 -2.11 9.15 1.31
CA PRO A 18 -1.99 10.59 1.47
C PRO A 18 -3.24 11.37 1.04
N PHE A 19 -3.96 10.87 0.04
CA PHE A 19 -5.18 11.47 -0.49
C PHE A 19 -6.36 11.41 0.49
N GLU A 20 -6.43 10.34 1.28
CA GLU A 20 -7.44 10.17 2.32
C GLU A 20 -7.09 11.01 3.55
N LEU A 21 -5.81 11.07 3.93
CA LEU A 21 -5.35 11.78 5.13
C LEU A 21 -5.64 13.29 5.07
N VAL A 22 -5.60 13.90 3.90
CA VAL A 22 -5.83 15.34 3.76
C VAL A 22 -7.31 15.72 3.73
N ALA A 23 -8.24 14.76 3.65
CA ALA A 23 -9.67 15.04 3.45
C ALA A 23 -10.26 15.95 4.54
N ASP A 24 -9.78 15.83 5.77
CA ASP A 24 -10.26 16.58 6.93
C ASP A 24 -9.42 17.82 7.27
N GLU A 25 -8.50 18.25 6.38
CA GLU A 25 -7.58 19.36 6.60
C GLU A 25 -7.76 20.52 5.60
N PRO A 26 -8.99 21.04 5.37
CA PRO A 26 -9.21 22.08 4.38
C PRO A 26 -8.40 23.34 4.67
N GLY A 27 -7.81 23.92 3.61
CA GLY A 27 -7.02 25.14 3.70
C GLY A 27 -5.53 24.94 3.94
N THR A 28 -5.06 23.70 4.11
CA THR A 28 -3.62 23.39 4.11
C THR A 28 -3.07 23.26 2.67
N PRO A 29 -1.76 23.49 2.44
CA PRO A 29 -1.13 23.24 1.15
C PRO A 29 -1.31 21.79 0.69
N ALA A 30 -1.21 20.82 1.60
CA ALA A 30 -1.39 19.40 1.32
C ALA A 30 -2.83 19.09 0.85
N TYR A 31 -3.84 19.69 1.47
CA TYR A 31 -5.24 19.57 1.02
C TYR A 31 -5.40 20.09 -0.42
N GLY A 32 -4.91 21.30 -0.71
CA GLY A 32 -5.00 21.88 -2.06
C GLY A 32 -4.34 21.03 -3.13
N LEU A 33 -3.33 20.24 -2.76
CA LEU A 33 -2.56 19.40 -3.66
C LEU A 33 -3.16 18.01 -3.86
N LEU A 34 -3.66 17.37 -2.80
CA LEU A 34 -3.98 15.94 -2.77
C LEU A 34 -5.49 15.64 -2.65
N HIS A 35 -6.31 16.61 -2.19
CA HIS A 35 -7.74 16.40 -2.07
C HIS A 35 -8.38 16.15 -3.44
N GLN A 36 -9.17 15.08 -3.56
CA GLN A 36 -9.77 14.64 -4.82
C GLN A 36 -8.73 14.45 -5.95
N ARG A 37 -7.57 13.91 -5.61
CA ARG A 37 -6.49 13.53 -6.53
C ARG A 37 -6.14 12.05 -6.38
N GLY A 38 -5.22 11.58 -7.20
CA GLY A 38 -4.81 10.18 -7.19
C GLY A 38 -5.98 9.24 -7.40
N PRO A 39 -6.13 8.20 -6.57
CA PRO A 39 -7.23 7.24 -6.68
C PRO A 39 -8.60 7.85 -6.35
N LEU A 40 -8.65 9.03 -5.73
CA LEU A 40 -9.88 9.76 -5.40
C LEU A 40 -10.22 10.84 -6.44
N ALA A 41 -9.50 10.88 -7.57
CA ALA A 41 -9.76 11.82 -8.65
C ALA A 41 -11.14 11.59 -9.29
N THR A 42 -11.76 12.68 -9.73
CA THR A 42 -13.08 12.65 -10.37
C THR A 42 -13.02 13.31 -11.74
N ALA A 43 -14.09 13.18 -12.53
CA ALA A 43 -14.18 13.87 -13.82
C ALA A 43 -14.12 15.41 -13.70
N GLU A 44 -14.53 15.96 -12.54
CA GLU A 44 -14.44 17.40 -12.24
C GLU A 44 -13.05 17.80 -11.75
N HIS A 45 -12.32 16.86 -11.13
CA HIS A 45 -10.98 17.04 -10.60
C HIS A 45 -10.07 15.92 -11.10
N PRO A 46 -9.69 15.90 -12.40
CA PRO A 46 -8.84 14.85 -12.95
C PRO A 46 -7.40 14.96 -12.42
N ASP A 47 -6.72 13.83 -12.34
CA ASP A 47 -5.30 13.74 -12.05
C ASP A 47 -4.54 13.03 -13.17
N PRO A 48 -4.15 13.74 -14.25
CA PRO A 48 -3.46 13.13 -15.38
C PRO A 48 -2.13 12.47 -14.99
N VAL A 49 -1.45 12.99 -13.96
CA VAL A 49 -0.19 12.40 -13.48
C VAL A 49 -0.42 11.05 -12.82
N TRP A 50 -1.57 10.89 -12.12
CA TRP A 50 -2.00 9.61 -11.59
C TRP A 50 -2.38 8.62 -12.69
N GLU A 51 -3.06 9.09 -13.72
CA GLU A 51 -3.38 8.26 -14.90
C GLU A 51 -2.12 7.76 -15.59
N ASP A 52 -1.10 8.61 -15.75
CA ASP A 52 0.22 8.22 -16.29
C ASP A 52 0.91 7.17 -15.40
N LEU A 53 0.83 7.30 -14.08
CA LEU A 53 1.34 6.29 -13.15
C LEU A 53 0.61 4.95 -13.32
N GLN A 54 -0.72 4.94 -13.33
CA GLN A 54 -1.50 3.72 -13.50
C GLN A 54 -1.31 3.07 -14.89
N ALA A 55 -1.01 3.87 -15.90
CA ALA A 55 -0.63 3.38 -17.23
C ALA A 55 0.82 2.85 -17.30
N GLY A 56 1.64 3.07 -16.27
CA GLY A 56 3.05 2.70 -16.24
C GLY A 56 3.95 3.60 -17.08
N LEU A 57 3.49 4.80 -17.44
CA LEU A 57 4.27 5.79 -18.19
C LEU A 57 5.28 6.52 -17.30
N ILE A 58 5.00 6.61 -16.02
CA ILE A 58 5.90 7.12 -15.00
C ILE A 58 5.99 6.13 -13.84
N THR A 59 7.05 6.26 -13.02
CA THR A 59 7.21 5.47 -11.79
C THR A 59 6.48 6.14 -10.62
N GLU A 60 6.17 5.36 -9.59
CA GLU A 60 5.60 5.88 -8.33
C GLU A 60 6.48 6.99 -7.72
N ARG A 61 7.80 6.79 -7.69
CA ARG A 61 8.74 7.82 -7.22
C ARG A 61 8.69 9.09 -8.05
N ALA A 62 8.51 8.99 -9.37
CA ALA A 62 8.35 10.17 -10.22
C ALA A 62 7.04 10.91 -9.93
N TYR A 63 5.96 10.17 -9.66
CA TYR A 63 4.69 10.77 -9.22
C TYR A 63 4.87 11.56 -7.91
N TRP A 64 5.45 10.92 -6.88
CA TRP A 64 5.64 11.56 -5.58
C TRP A 64 6.65 12.71 -5.63
N ALA A 65 7.69 12.63 -6.47
CA ALA A 65 8.62 13.74 -6.70
C ALA A 65 7.92 14.96 -7.29
N ALA A 66 7.05 14.76 -8.28
CA ALA A 66 6.24 15.84 -8.86
C ALA A 66 5.30 16.47 -7.81
N ARG A 67 4.70 15.66 -6.92
CA ARG A 67 3.85 16.15 -5.83
C ARG A 67 4.64 16.93 -4.77
N ALA A 68 5.82 16.47 -4.41
CA ALA A 68 6.70 17.17 -3.46
C ALA A 68 7.14 18.55 -3.99
N GLU A 69 7.44 18.65 -5.28
CA GLU A 69 7.76 19.94 -5.92
C GLU A 69 6.54 20.89 -5.90
N GLN A 70 5.36 20.41 -6.29
CA GLN A 70 4.13 21.20 -6.23
C GLN A 70 3.76 21.63 -4.80
N TRP A 71 4.05 20.78 -3.81
CA TRP A 71 3.83 21.11 -2.40
C TRP A 71 4.77 22.24 -1.94
N HIS A 72 6.04 22.19 -2.34
CA HIS A 72 7.00 23.26 -2.09
C HIS A 72 6.55 24.59 -2.72
N GLU A 73 6.15 24.58 -3.99
CA GLU A 73 5.63 25.76 -4.70
C GLU A 73 4.36 26.36 -4.04
N SER A 74 3.55 25.52 -3.41
CA SER A 74 2.31 25.93 -2.70
C SER A 74 2.56 26.45 -1.28
N GLY A 75 3.82 26.62 -0.85
CA GLY A 75 4.18 27.08 0.48
C GLY A 75 4.43 25.95 1.48
N GLY A 76 4.57 24.74 1.02
CA GLY A 76 5.14 23.62 1.78
C GLY A 76 6.62 23.81 2.06
N HIS A 77 7.23 22.86 2.80
CA HIS A 77 8.65 22.97 3.17
C HIS A 77 9.58 22.54 2.00
N ASP A 78 10.44 21.55 2.19
CA ASP A 78 11.38 21.11 1.18
C ASP A 78 10.72 20.30 0.06
N PRO A 79 11.17 20.42 -1.20
CA PRO A 79 10.69 19.62 -2.33
C PRO A 79 11.26 18.19 -2.28
N ASP A 80 11.21 17.55 -1.10
CA ASP A 80 11.67 16.20 -0.83
C ASP A 80 10.49 15.30 -0.50
N ILE A 81 10.40 14.16 -1.17
CA ILE A 81 9.33 13.17 -0.98
C ILE A 81 9.25 12.76 0.50
N ARG A 82 10.40 12.48 1.12
CA ARG A 82 10.43 12.03 2.52
C ARG A 82 9.90 13.09 3.48
N ALA A 83 10.24 14.36 3.24
CA ALA A 83 9.75 15.46 4.06
C ALA A 83 8.23 15.63 3.91
N MET A 84 7.70 15.52 2.68
CA MET A 84 6.27 15.58 2.42
C MET A 84 5.53 14.40 3.07
N ILE A 85 6.02 13.18 2.91
CA ILE A 85 5.42 11.98 3.51
C ILE A 85 5.48 12.05 5.04
N ALA A 86 6.62 12.47 5.63
CA ALA A 86 6.70 12.67 7.08
C ALA A 86 5.67 13.70 7.57
N HIS A 87 5.48 14.82 6.85
CA HIS A 87 4.45 15.79 7.21
C HIS A 87 3.04 15.21 7.28
N LEU A 88 2.70 14.28 6.37
CA LEU A 88 1.37 13.67 6.29
C LEU A 88 1.15 12.56 7.34
N TYR A 89 2.20 11.84 7.68
CA TYR A 89 2.10 10.62 8.51
C TYR A 89 2.63 10.80 9.95
N ASP A 90 3.34 11.88 10.28
CA ASP A 90 3.81 12.13 11.62
C ASP A 90 2.77 12.89 12.46
N PRO A 91 2.62 12.57 13.75
CA PRO A 91 3.21 11.42 14.44
C PRO A 91 2.54 10.10 14.06
N PRO A 92 3.25 8.96 14.19
CA PRO A 92 2.64 7.66 13.97
C PRO A 92 1.50 7.43 14.96
N ARG A 93 0.34 7.00 14.45
CA ARG A 93 -0.88 6.78 15.23
C ARG A 93 -1.66 5.58 14.67
N PRO A 94 -2.44 4.88 15.52
CA PRO A 94 -3.16 3.66 15.09
C PRO A 94 -4.11 3.90 13.90
N GLU A 95 -4.72 5.09 13.82
CA GLU A 95 -5.71 5.46 12.80
C GLU A 95 -5.13 5.52 11.39
N LEU A 96 -3.80 5.56 11.24
CA LEU A 96 -3.13 5.47 9.94
C LEU A 96 -3.28 4.09 9.30
N VAL A 97 -3.46 3.06 10.12
CA VAL A 97 -3.59 1.66 9.67
C VAL A 97 -5.05 1.29 9.58
N ARG A 98 -5.46 0.76 8.44
CA ARG A 98 -6.83 0.30 8.21
C ARG A 98 -7.20 -0.83 9.17
N GLU A 99 -8.34 -0.71 9.83
CA GLU A 99 -8.83 -1.75 10.74
C GLU A 99 -9.13 -3.06 10.01
N GLN A 100 -9.59 -2.97 8.75
CA GLN A 100 -9.79 -4.15 7.90
C GLN A 100 -8.48 -4.90 7.66
N ALA A 101 -7.36 -4.20 7.47
CA ALA A 101 -6.04 -4.83 7.31
C ALA A 101 -5.61 -5.57 8.59
N ARG A 102 -5.77 -4.94 9.77
CA ARG A 102 -5.48 -5.58 11.06
C ARG A 102 -6.33 -6.84 11.25
N THR A 103 -7.62 -6.74 10.96
CA THR A 103 -8.56 -7.87 11.07
C THR A 103 -8.19 -8.99 10.10
N LEU A 104 -7.86 -8.65 8.85
CA LEU A 104 -7.45 -9.63 7.84
C LEU A 104 -6.17 -10.37 8.23
N VAL A 105 -5.14 -9.66 8.72
CA VAL A 105 -3.88 -10.27 9.21
C VAL A 105 -4.15 -11.22 10.38
N ARG A 106 -4.93 -10.78 11.36
CA ARG A 106 -5.31 -11.62 12.53
C ARG A 106 -6.03 -12.88 12.10
N ASP A 107 -7.03 -12.76 11.21
CA ASP A 107 -7.83 -13.88 10.76
C ASP A 107 -7.03 -14.84 9.87
N ALA A 108 -6.11 -14.33 9.04
CA ALA A 108 -5.16 -15.15 8.28
C ALA A 108 -4.28 -16.01 9.21
N HIS A 109 -3.69 -15.40 10.24
CA HIS A 109 -2.91 -16.15 11.23
C HIS A 109 -3.76 -17.18 12.00
N ALA A 110 -4.98 -16.82 12.38
CA ALA A 110 -5.89 -17.76 13.06
C ALA A 110 -6.25 -18.96 12.17
N ALA A 111 -6.26 -18.78 10.85
CA ALA A 111 -6.44 -19.85 9.87
C ALA A 111 -5.13 -20.60 9.52
N GLY A 112 -4.00 -20.24 10.13
CA GLY A 112 -2.70 -20.88 9.90
C GLY A 112 -2.03 -20.45 8.58
N LEU A 113 -2.43 -19.31 8.01
CA LEU A 113 -1.81 -18.76 6.82
C LEU A 113 -0.55 -17.97 7.18
N ARG A 114 0.39 -17.89 6.23
CA ARG A 114 1.52 -16.97 6.31
C ARG A 114 1.10 -15.59 5.84
N VAL A 115 1.67 -14.55 6.43
CA VAL A 115 1.36 -13.16 6.07
C VAL A 115 2.63 -12.39 5.77
N GLY A 116 2.67 -11.71 4.63
CA GLY A 116 3.79 -10.85 4.24
C GLY A 116 3.34 -9.45 3.84
N ILE A 117 4.23 -8.48 4.07
CA ILE A 117 4.15 -7.15 3.47
C ILE A 117 5.20 -7.06 2.35
N LEU A 118 4.78 -6.60 1.18
CA LEU A 118 5.63 -6.35 0.01
C LEU A 118 5.51 -4.89 -0.39
N THR A 119 6.49 -4.07 -0.06
CA THR A 119 6.45 -2.63 -0.27
C THR A 119 7.65 -2.12 -1.06
N ASN A 120 7.49 -0.98 -1.75
CA ASN A 120 8.58 -0.37 -2.50
C ASN A 120 9.48 0.53 -1.62
N ASP A 121 8.91 1.31 -0.71
CA ASP A 121 9.58 2.48 -0.16
C ASP A 121 9.34 2.71 1.34
N LEU A 122 9.09 1.66 2.13
CA LEU A 122 8.80 1.80 3.56
C LEU A 122 9.91 2.55 4.30
N ARG A 123 11.16 2.06 4.22
CA ARG A 123 12.31 2.70 4.89
C ARG A 123 12.87 3.89 4.14
N ALA A 124 12.54 4.06 2.86
CA ALA A 124 12.87 5.28 2.13
C ALA A 124 12.07 6.48 2.63
N PHE A 125 10.81 6.26 3.04
CA PHE A 125 9.91 7.34 3.42
C PHE A 125 9.73 7.49 4.93
N HIS A 126 9.81 6.41 5.71
CA HIS A 126 9.61 6.42 7.15
C HIS A 126 10.88 6.07 7.92
N SER A 127 11.06 6.67 9.09
CA SER A 127 12.15 6.32 10.00
C SER A 127 11.88 4.98 10.72
N ASP A 128 12.94 4.29 11.16
CA ASP A 128 12.80 3.07 11.95
C ASP A 128 11.95 3.31 13.21
N ALA A 129 12.14 4.45 13.88
CA ALA A 129 11.35 4.81 15.07
C ALA A 129 9.86 5.03 14.78
N TRP A 130 9.51 5.41 13.54
CA TRP A 130 8.13 5.50 13.09
C TRP A 130 7.59 4.09 12.81
N ILE A 131 8.35 3.28 12.07
CA ILE A 131 7.98 1.91 11.69
C ILE A 131 7.72 1.06 12.93
N ASP A 132 8.58 1.15 13.94
CA ASP A 132 8.46 0.41 15.21
C ASP A 132 7.16 0.70 15.99
N LYS A 133 6.48 1.79 15.68
CA LYS A 133 5.18 2.16 16.28
C LYS A 133 3.97 1.70 15.45
N ILE A 134 4.18 1.19 14.27
CA ILE A 134 3.13 0.64 13.42
C ILE A 134 3.02 -0.86 13.67
N GLU A 135 2.18 -1.23 14.63
CA GLU A 135 2.08 -2.59 15.18
C GLU A 135 1.95 -3.68 14.10
N ILE A 136 1.15 -3.45 13.06
CA ILE A 136 0.93 -4.42 11.98
C ILE A 136 2.21 -4.86 11.27
N VAL A 137 3.25 -4.01 11.25
CA VAL A 137 4.57 -4.37 10.68
C VAL A 137 5.26 -5.45 11.53
N GLY A 138 5.02 -5.44 12.85
CA GLY A 138 5.51 -6.47 13.76
C GLY A 138 4.63 -7.73 13.81
N ASP A 139 3.37 -7.61 13.37
CA ASP A 139 2.41 -8.70 13.40
C ASP A 139 2.54 -9.67 12.21
N VAL A 140 3.13 -9.24 11.08
CA VAL A 140 3.31 -10.09 9.90
C VAL A 140 4.55 -10.98 10.00
N ASP A 141 4.57 -12.10 9.28
CA ASP A 141 5.70 -13.04 9.29
C ASP A 141 6.93 -12.50 8.56
N VAL A 142 6.73 -11.73 7.49
CA VAL A 142 7.80 -11.23 6.61
C VAL A 142 7.46 -9.83 6.11
N VAL A 143 8.46 -8.95 6.12
CA VAL A 143 8.42 -7.67 5.40
C VAL A 143 9.53 -7.66 4.36
N VAL A 144 9.18 -7.41 3.09
CA VAL A 144 10.13 -7.18 2.00
C VAL A 144 9.97 -5.74 1.54
N ASP A 145 11.01 -4.95 1.74
CA ASP A 145 11.07 -3.53 1.38
C ASP A 145 12.03 -3.34 0.20
N GLY A 146 11.49 -2.94 -0.93
CA GLY A 146 12.24 -2.74 -2.16
C GLY A 146 13.36 -1.71 -2.03
N SER A 147 13.18 -0.69 -1.21
CA SER A 147 14.22 0.32 -0.95
C SER A 147 15.46 -0.25 -0.25
N VAL A 148 15.29 -1.34 0.49
CA VAL A 148 16.37 -2.08 1.18
C VAL A 148 16.97 -3.15 0.27
N GLU A 149 16.11 -3.87 -0.47
CA GLU A 149 16.52 -5.00 -1.31
C GLU A 149 17.15 -4.54 -2.65
N GLY A 150 17.04 -3.26 -3.00
CA GLY A 150 17.55 -2.71 -4.25
C GLY A 150 16.75 -3.09 -5.50
N HIS A 151 15.54 -3.62 -5.30
CA HIS A 151 14.58 -3.97 -6.36
C HIS A 151 13.20 -3.46 -5.97
N LEU A 152 12.48 -2.87 -6.91
CA LEU A 152 11.12 -2.37 -6.68
C LEU A 152 10.09 -3.22 -7.44
N LYS A 153 8.86 -3.32 -6.91
CA LYS A 153 7.74 -3.78 -7.72
C LYS A 153 7.62 -2.88 -8.97
N PRO A 154 7.32 -3.42 -10.15
CA PRO A 154 6.93 -4.79 -10.45
C PRO A 154 8.11 -5.72 -10.83
N ALA A 155 9.34 -5.46 -10.43
CA ALA A 155 10.47 -6.34 -10.76
C ALA A 155 10.28 -7.74 -10.16
N PRO A 156 10.42 -8.84 -10.95
CA PRO A 156 10.19 -10.22 -10.49
C PRO A 156 10.96 -10.60 -9.23
N ARG A 157 12.19 -10.08 -9.09
CA ARG A 157 13.07 -10.41 -7.97
C ARG A 157 12.47 -10.06 -6.60
N LEU A 158 11.64 -9.00 -6.51
CA LEU A 158 11.05 -8.63 -5.24
C LEU A 158 9.96 -9.62 -4.78
N TYR A 159 9.15 -10.11 -5.72
CA TYR A 159 8.16 -11.18 -5.47
C TYR A 159 8.84 -12.51 -5.12
N GLU A 160 9.95 -12.83 -5.81
CA GLU A 160 10.75 -14.04 -5.54
C GLU A 160 11.30 -14.01 -4.11
N LEU A 161 11.90 -12.90 -3.68
CA LEU A 161 12.41 -12.72 -2.30
C LEU A 161 11.32 -12.93 -1.26
N LEU A 162 10.11 -12.42 -1.52
CA LEU A 162 8.99 -12.63 -0.61
C LEU A 162 8.59 -14.09 -0.55
N ALA A 163 8.42 -14.76 -1.71
CA ALA A 163 8.07 -16.18 -1.79
C ALA A 163 9.11 -17.06 -1.07
N GLU A 164 10.42 -16.80 -1.29
CA GLU A 164 11.53 -17.47 -0.60
C GLU A 164 11.42 -17.32 0.92
N ARG A 165 11.17 -16.11 1.43
CA ARG A 165 11.11 -15.82 2.86
C ARG A 165 9.84 -16.34 3.53
N LEU A 166 8.72 -16.34 2.84
CA LEU A 166 7.47 -16.95 3.31
C LEU A 166 7.51 -18.47 3.22
N GLY A 167 8.37 -19.04 2.35
CA GLY A 167 8.46 -20.48 2.11
C GLY A 167 7.25 -21.03 1.35
N VAL A 168 6.71 -20.27 0.40
CA VAL A 168 5.52 -20.62 -0.41
C VAL A 168 5.82 -20.50 -1.90
N GLY A 169 5.02 -21.18 -2.76
CA GLY A 169 5.03 -20.97 -4.20
C GLY A 169 4.22 -19.72 -4.59
N TYR A 170 4.44 -19.23 -5.82
CA TYR A 170 3.66 -18.11 -6.35
C TYR A 170 2.17 -18.41 -6.42
N GLU A 171 1.81 -19.65 -6.78
CA GLU A 171 0.44 -20.16 -6.88
C GLU A 171 -0.30 -20.21 -5.54
N ASP A 172 0.44 -20.18 -4.42
CA ASP A 172 -0.12 -20.18 -3.07
C ASP A 172 -0.28 -18.76 -2.51
N MET A 173 0.13 -17.71 -3.24
CA MET A 173 0.04 -16.33 -2.77
C MET A 173 -1.23 -15.64 -3.26
N VAL A 174 -1.84 -14.84 -2.38
CA VAL A 174 -2.88 -13.85 -2.71
C VAL A 174 -2.35 -12.47 -2.36
N PHE A 175 -2.14 -11.65 -3.39
CA PHE A 175 -1.52 -10.33 -3.30
C PHE A 175 -2.55 -9.20 -3.46
N LEU A 176 -2.52 -8.22 -2.59
CA LEU A 176 -3.37 -7.03 -2.60
C LEU A 176 -2.51 -5.77 -2.74
N ASP A 177 -2.74 -4.97 -3.79
CA ASP A 177 -1.94 -3.77 -4.12
C ASP A 177 -2.82 -2.77 -4.90
N ASP A 178 -2.64 -1.47 -4.69
CA ASP A 178 -3.42 -0.42 -5.35
C ASP A 178 -2.82 0.02 -6.72
N GLN A 179 -1.61 -0.47 -7.04
CA GLN A 179 -0.92 -0.13 -8.30
C GLN A 179 -1.15 -1.22 -9.36
N THR A 180 -1.82 -0.87 -10.46
CA THR A 180 -2.10 -1.81 -11.55
C THR A 180 -0.84 -2.40 -12.19
N THR A 181 0.27 -1.67 -12.19
CA THR A 181 1.58 -2.16 -12.69
C THR A 181 2.13 -3.28 -11.80
N ASN A 182 1.98 -3.17 -10.48
CA ASN A 182 2.40 -4.19 -9.53
C ASN A 182 1.54 -5.45 -9.63
N ILE A 183 0.21 -5.28 -9.75
CA ILE A 183 -0.73 -6.37 -9.99
C ILE A 183 -0.34 -7.17 -11.24
N ARG A 184 -0.13 -6.48 -12.37
CA ARG A 184 0.29 -7.14 -13.62
C ARG A 184 1.64 -7.87 -13.49
N GLY A 185 2.59 -7.28 -12.73
CA GLY A 185 3.87 -7.92 -12.45
C GLY A 185 3.74 -9.21 -11.65
N ALA A 186 2.88 -9.23 -10.63
CA ALA A 186 2.57 -10.41 -9.83
C ALA A 186 1.84 -11.49 -10.64
N GLU A 187 0.81 -11.12 -11.42
CA GLU A 187 0.05 -12.02 -12.27
C GLU A 187 0.92 -12.70 -13.34
N ALA A 188 1.90 -11.97 -13.90
CA ALA A 188 2.85 -12.52 -14.86
C ALA A 188 3.72 -13.64 -14.27
N LEU A 189 3.84 -13.73 -12.95
CA LEU A 189 4.55 -14.78 -12.21
C LEU A 189 3.62 -15.91 -11.75
N GLY A 190 2.30 -15.77 -11.96
CA GLY A 190 1.30 -16.74 -11.51
C GLY A 190 0.76 -16.48 -10.10
N ILE A 191 1.00 -15.30 -9.51
CA ILE A 191 0.45 -14.90 -8.24
C ILE A 191 -0.99 -14.46 -8.43
N THR A 192 -1.92 -14.99 -7.63
CA THR A 192 -3.29 -14.50 -7.59
C THR A 192 -3.32 -13.10 -6.99
N SER A 193 -3.81 -12.11 -7.72
CA SER A 193 -3.74 -10.72 -7.30
C SER A 193 -5.12 -10.05 -7.28
N VAL A 194 -5.31 -9.14 -6.33
CA VAL A 194 -6.50 -8.31 -6.19
C VAL A 194 -6.06 -6.86 -6.26
N TRP A 195 -6.65 -6.09 -7.15
CA TRP A 195 -6.43 -4.65 -7.17
C TRP A 195 -7.21 -4.00 -6.02
N PHE A 196 -6.50 -3.23 -5.19
CA PHE A 196 -7.09 -2.52 -4.08
C PHE A 196 -7.76 -1.22 -4.55
N ASP A 197 -9.07 -1.17 -4.44
CA ASP A 197 -9.85 0.02 -4.72
C ASP A 197 -9.94 0.90 -3.48
N VAL A 198 -9.21 2.01 -3.46
CA VAL A 198 -9.23 2.98 -2.35
C VAL A 198 -10.63 3.57 -2.13
N THR A 199 -11.49 3.59 -3.18
CA THR A 199 -12.86 4.09 -3.09
C THR A 199 -13.86 3.05 -2.56
N ASP A 200 -13.48 1.76 -2.59
CA ASP A 200 -14.29 0.64 -2.07
C ASP A 200 -13.38 -0.42 -1.42
N PRO A 201 -12.69 -0.07 -0.32
CA PRO A 201 -11.75 -0.97 0.34
C PRO A 201 -12.42 -2.25 0.86
N ASP A 202 -13.65 -2.17 1.36
CA ASP A 202 -14.37 -3.31 1.90
C ASP A 202 -14.58 -4.42 0.86
N ARG A 203 -14.89 -4.05 -0.37
CA ARG A 203 -14.99 -4.97 -1.50
C ARG A 203 -13.66 -5.66 -1.78
N SER A 204 -12.56 -4.90 -1.78
CA SER A 204 -11.22 -5.44 -2.04
C SER A 204 -10.80 -6.46 -0.98
N TYR A 205 -11.04 -6.16 0.29
CA TYR A 205 -10.79 -7.11 1.38
C TYR A 205 -11.70 -8.34 1.33
N ALA A 206 -12.98 -8.17 1.01
CA ALA A 206 -13.92 -9.29 0.89
C ALA A 206 -13.48 -10.27 -0.23
N GLU A 207 -12.95 -9.76 -1.34
CA GLU A 207 -12.40 -10.58 -2.42
C GLU A 207 -11.18 -11.38 -1.97
N VAL A 208 -10.22 -10.75 -1.27
CA VAL A 208 -9.05 -11.42 -0.69
C VAL A 208 -9.48 -12.52 0.29
N ARG A 209 -10.43 -12.23 1.20
CA ARG A 209 -10.96 -13.21 2.15
C ARG A 209 -11.54 -14.43 1.43
N LYS A 210 -12.32 -14.19 0.38
CA LYS A 210 -12.90 -15.27 -0.43
C LYS A 210 -11.82 -16.15 -1.08
N LEU A 211 -10.79 -15.54 -1.66
CA LEU A 211 -9.68 -16.26 -2.31
C LEU A 211 -8.88 -17.11 -1.30
N LEU A 212 -8.69 -16.60 -0.09
CA LEU A 212 -7.99 -17.30 1.01
C LEU A 212 -8.89 -18.29 1.79
N GLY A 213 -10.19 -18.38 1.46
CA GLY A 213 -11.13 -19.23 2.18
C GLY A 213 -11.40 -18.77 3.62
N LEU A 214 -11.17 -17.50 3.93
CA LEU A 214 -11.47 -16.90 5.23
C LEU A 214 -12.96 -16.55 5.36
N PRO A 215 -13.50 -16.53 6.58
CA PRO A 215 -14.88 -16.08 6.80
C PRO A 215 -15.08 -14.64 6.28
N SER A 216 -16.28 -14.35 5.76
CA SER A 216 -16.68 -12.97 5.50
C SER A 216 -16.62 -12.18 6.81
N GLU A 217 -16.19 -10.92 6.78
CA GLU A 217 -16.31 -10.07 7.95
C GLU A 217 -17.79 -10.01 8.35
N VAL A 218 -18.06 -10.33 9.62
CA VAL A 218 -19.36 -10.00 10.20
C VAL A 218 -19.29 -8.50 10.48
N PRO A 219 -20.15 -7.66 9.88
CA PRO A 219 -20.18 -6.25 10.22
C PRO A 219 -20.33 -6.17 11.75
N GLY A 220 -19.37 -5.50 12.39
CA GLY A 220 -19.38 -5.33 13.84
C GLY A 220 -20.70 -4.74 14.29
N GLY A 221 -21.37 -5.46 15.17
CA GLY A 221 -22.61 -5.02 15.79
C GLY A 221 -22.40 -3.85 16.75
#